data_f263004d80114489c7cba02323868faa
#
_entry.id   f263004d80114489c7cba02323868faa
#
_cell.length_a   1.000
_cell.length_b   1.000
_cell.length_c   1.000
_cell.angle_alpha   90.00
_cell.angle_beta   90.00
_cell.angle_gamma   90.00
#
_symmetry.space_group_name_H-M   'P 1'
#
loop_
_entity.id
_entity.type
_entity.pdbx_description
1 polymer ?
#
loop_
_entity_poly.entity_id
_entity_poly.type
_entity_poly.pdbx_seq_one_letter_code
_entity_poly.pdbx_strand_id
1 'polypeptide(L)'
;MAEHAGRRCCLGWDFSTQQVKVVAVDAELNVFYEDSVHFDRDLLEFGTQGGVHVHEDGLTVTSPVLMWVQALDIILEKMKASGFDFSQVLALSGAGQQHGSVYWKAGASQVLASLSPDLLLHEQLQACFSISDCPVWMDSSTTAQCRQLEATVGGAQALSCLTGSRAYERISLVSSFAASLFLGSHSPIDYSDGSGMNLLRIQDKVWSQACLGACAPHLEEKLGLPVPSCSVVGAISSYFVQRYGFPPGCKVVAFTGDNPASLAGMRLEEGDIAVSLGTSDTLFLWLQEPTPTLEGHIFCNPVDPQHYMALLCFKNGSLMREKIRDELASSSWSEFSKALQSTEMGNSGNLGFYFDVMEITPEIIGRHRFSAENHEVSAFPWDVEIRALIEGQFMAKKIHAEGLGYRVMPKTKILATGGASHNRDILQVLADVFGTPVYVTDTANSACVGSAYRAFHGLAAGTDVPFSEVVKLAPNPRLAAAPTPGASQVYEALLQRYAMLEQRILTQTRGPPE
;
A
#
# COMPACT_ATOMS: atom_id res chain seq x y z
N MET A 1 -10.96 12.43 -31.51
CA MET A 1 -10.88 13.67 -30.71
C MET A 1 -12.24 14.11 -30.12
N ALA A 2 -13.25 13.25 -30.05
CA ALA A 2 -14.58 13.61 -29.53
C ALA A 2 -15.11 12.70 -28.39
N GLU A 3 -14.32 11.74 -27.93
CA GLU A 3 -14.81 10.75 -26.96
C GLU A 3 -14.83 11.22 -25.48
N HIS A 4 -14.13 12.30 -25.16
CA HIS A 4 -13.96 12.76 -23.77
C HIS A 4 -14.62 14.11 -23.46
N ALA A 5 -15.21 14.77 -24.46
CA ALA A 5 -15.80 16.10 -24.29
C ALA A 5 -17.05 16.07 -23.41
N GLY A 6 -17.07 16.89 -22.34
CA GLY A 6 -18.24 17.11 -21.49
C GLY A 6 -18.50 16.08 -20.39
N ARG A 7 -17.60 15.10 -20.17
CA ARG A 7 -17.74 14.14 -19.07
C ARG A 7 -17.25 14.72 -17.75
N ARG A 8 -18.16 14.98 -16.83
CA ARG A 8 -17.79 15.31 -15.45
C ARG A 8 -17.05 14.16 -14.80
N CYS A 9 -15.90 14.45 -14.17
CA CYS A 9 -15.03 13.42 -13.63
C CYS A 9 -14.29 13.85 -12.36
N CYS A 10 -13.72 12.86 -11.67
CA CYS A 10 -12.69 13.05 -10.68
C CYS A 10 -11.38 12.43 -11.15
N LEU A 11 -10.25 13.06 -10.80
CA LEU A 11 -8.92 12.53 -11.06
C LEU A 11 -8.37 11.78 -9.85
N GLY A 12 -7.76 10.63 -10.11
CA GLY A 12 -6.96 9.89 -9.15
C GLY A 12 -5.51 9.86 -9.59
N TRP A 13 -4.61 10.26 -8.71
CA TRP A 13 -3.17 10.28 -8.93
C TRP A 13 -2.49 9.21 -8.10
N ASP A 14 -1.34 8.71 -8.56
CA ASP A 14 -0.47 7.81 -7.81
C ASP A 14 1.00 8.16 -8.07
N PHE A 15 1.67 8.69 -7.05
CA PHE A 15 3.09 8.97 -7.03
C PHE A 15 3.83 7.76 -6.45
N SER A 16 3.92 6.72 -7.27
CA SER A 16 4.55 5.44 -6.91
C SER A 16 6.08 5.54 -6.92
N THR A 17 6.75 4.46 -6.54
CA THR A 17 8.22 4.42 -6.51
C THR A 17 8.85 4.58 -7.90
N GLN A 18 8.26 3.99 -8.94
CA GLN A 18 8.86 3.94 -10.28
C GLN A 18 8.19 4.86 -11.31
N GLN A 19 7.04 5.43 -10.99
CA GLN A 19 6.26 6.21 -11.94
C GLN A 19 5.22 7.10 -11.24
N VAL A 20 4.76 8.12 -11.94
CA VAL A 20 3.53 8.83 -11.61
C VAL A 20 2.45 8.39 -12.59
N LYS A 21 1.24 8.15 -12.08
CA LYS A 21 0.07 7.74 -12.86
C LYS A 21 -1.11 8.64 -12.58
N VAL A 22 -2.02 8.71 -13.55
CA VAL A 22 -3.32 9.37 -13.42
C VAL A 22 -4.41 8.52 -14.03
N VAL A 23 -5.59 8.53 -13.42
CA VAL A 23 -6.83 8.07 -14.03
C VAL A 23 -7.91 9.15 -13.94
N ALA A 24 -8.78 9.23 -14.94
CA ALA A 24 -10.01 10.00 -14.87
C ALA A 24 -11.20 9.06 -14.82
N VAL A 25 -12.05 9.27 -13.83
CA VAL A 25 -13.22 8.44 -13.54
C VAL A 25 -14.47 9.30 -13.66
N ASP A 26 -15.46 8.84 -14.45
CA ASP A 26 -16.72 9.54 -14.65
C ASP A 26 -17.73 9.32 -13.49
N ALA A 27 -18.90 9.93 -13.58
CA ALA A 27 -19.94 9.85 -12.56
C ALA A 27 -20.54 8.43 -12.42
N GLU A 28 -20.43 7.60 -13.44
CA GLU A 28 -20.79 6.19 -13.46
C GLU A 28 -19.67 5.28 -12.98
N LEU A 29 -18.57 5.87 -12.51
CA LEU A 29 -17.36 5.21 -11.98
C LEU A 29 -16.58 4.39 -13.04
N ASN A 30 -16.70 4.73 -14.32
CA ASN A 30 -15.88 4.15 -15.36
C ASN A 30 -14.58 4.94 -15.50
N VAL A 31 -13.46 4.23 -15.60
CA VAL A 31 -12.18 4.82 -16.03
C VAL A 31 -12.25 5.06 -17.52
N PHE A 32 -12.12 6.30 -17.96
CA PHE A 32 -12.17 6.68 -19.38
C PHE A 32 -10.88 7.34 -19.89
N TYR A 33 -9.96 7.68 -19.00
CA TYR A 33 -8.62 8.16 -19.31
C TYR A 33 -7.63 7.59 -18.30
N GLU A 34 -6.47 7.18 -18.80
CA GLU A 34 -5.32 6.82 -17.99
C GLU A 34 -4.01 7.17 -18.69
N ASP A 35 -3.01 7.59 -17.95
CA ASP A 35 -1.66 7.84 -18.45
C ASP A 35 -0.63 7.67 -17.31
N SER A 36 0.64 7.55 -17.71
CA SER A 36 1.75 7.43 -16.75
C SER A 36 3.05 7.99 -17.32
N VAL A 37 3.97 8.32 -16.41
CA VAL A 37 5.36 8.65 -16.69
C VAL A 37 6.23 7.74 -15.83
N HIS A 38 7.01 6.89 -16.49
CA HIS A 38 7.95 5.97 -15.83
C HIS A 38 9.32 6.63 -15.72
N PHE A 39 9.86 6.74 -14.52
CA PHE A 39 11.05 7.55 -14.25
C PHE A 39 12.28 7.09 -15.04
N ASP A 40 12.64 5.81 -14.95
CA ASP A 40 13.85 5.27 -15.60
C ASP A 40 13.77 5.24 -17.14
N ARG A 41 12.57 5.38 -17.72
CA ARG A 41 12.36 5.37 -19.17
C ARG A 41 12.18 6.76 -19.72
N ASP A 42 11.40 7.59 -19.03
CA ASP A 42 10.87 8.86 -19.54
C ASP A 42 11.61 10.08 -18.96
N LEU A 43 12.43 9.90 -17.92
CA LEU A 43 13.17 10.93 -17.16
C LEU A 43 14.63 10.50 -16.90
N LEU A 44 15.32 10.12 -17.99
CA LEU A 44 16.67 9.55 -17.95
C LEU A 44 17.71 10.47 -17.28
N GLU A 45 17.48 11.78 -17.30
CA GLU A 45 18.36 12.80 -16.72
C GLU A 45 18.53 12.68 -15.21
N PHE A 46 17.58 12.04 -14.51
CA PHE A 46 17.70 11.79 -13.07
C PHE A 46 18.55 10.57 -12.74
N GLY A 47 18.85 9.69 -13.70
CA GLY A 47 19.78 8.57 -13.53
C GLY A 47 19.34 7.52 -12.51
N THR A 48 18.03 7.39 -12.23
CA THR A 48 17.49 6.42 -11.27
C THR A 48 17.48 5.00 -11.83
N GLN A 49 17.44 4.02 -10.93
CA GLN A 49 17.18 2.61 -11.22
C GLN A 49 16.03 2.12 -10.33
N GLY A 50 14.91 1.72 -10.93
CA GLY A 50 13.68 1.44 -10.19
C GLY A 50 13.08 2.70 -9.54
N GLY A 51 13.38 3.90 -10.08
CA GLY A 51 12.90 5.18 -9.57
C GLY A 51 13.69 5.72 -8.36
N VAL A 52 14.84 5.11 -8.04
CA VAL A 52 15.62 5.46 -6.85
C VAL A 52 17.12 5.52 -7.15
N HIS A 53 17.87 6.15 -6.25
CA HIS A 53 19.32 6.04 -6.12
C HIS A 53 19.65 5.16 -4.92
N VAL A 54 20.33 4.04 -5.16
CA VAL A 54 20.93 3.23 -4.10
C VAL A 54 22.38 3.68 -3.92
N HIS A 55 22.73 4.14 -2.72
CA HIS A 55 24.06 4.68 -2.42
C HIS A 55 25.07 3.55 -2.15
N GLU A 56 26.37 3.89 -2.14
CA GLU A 56 27.48 2.92 -1.99
C GLU A 56 27.44 2.12 -0.68
N ASP A 57 26.80 2.65 0.37
CA ASP A 57 26.63 1.94 1.64
C ASP A 57 25.59 0.81 1.58
N GLY A 58 24.82 0.73 0.48
CA GLY A 58 23.76 -0.26 0.30
C GLY A 58 22.56 -0.11 1.24
N LEU A 59 22.56 0.92 2.10
CA LEU A 59 21.55 1.20 3.12
C LEU A 59 20.75 2.45 2.79
N THR A 60 21.43 3.48 2.26
CA THR A 60 20.82 4.75 1.89
C THR A 60 20.14 4.63 0.52
N VAL A 61 18.83 4.86 0.49
CA VAL A 61 18.02 4.81 -0.74
C VAL A 61 17.18 6.07 -0.83
N THR A 62 17.38 6.84 -1.91
CA THR A 62 16.74 8.15 -2.09
C THR A 62 16.08 8.29 -3.45
N SER A 63 15.19 9.27 -3.58
CA SER A 63 14.54 9.62 -4.85
C SER A 63 14.58 11.14 -5.06
N PRO A 64 14.91 11.62 -6.28
CA PRO A 64 14.93 13.05 -6.57
C PRO A 64 13.52 13.67 -6.50
N VAL A 65 13.32 14.70 -5.68
CA VAL A 65 12.01 15.35 -5.52
C VAL A 65 11.55 16.00 -6.82
N LEU A 66 12.45 16.64 -7.56
CA LEU A 66 12.12 17.29 -8.83
C LEU A 66 11.69 16.29 -9.91
N MET A 67 12.10 15.03 -9.83
CA MET A 67 11.66 13.97 -10.73
C MET A 67 10.14 13.77 -10.64
N TRP A 68 9.58 13.77 -9.43
CA TRP A 68 8.14 13.67 -9.22
C TRP A 68 7.40 14.89 -9.76
N VAL A 69 7.97 16.09 -9.59
CA VAL A 69 7.39 17.35 -10.11
C VAL A 69 7.39 17.34 -11.64
N GLN A 70 8.52 16.95 -12.24
CA GLN A 70 8.65 16.91 -13.70
C GLN A 70 7.75 15.82 -14.33
N ALA A 71 7.61 14.67 -13.67
CA ALA A 71 6.66 13.64 -14.10
C ALA A 71 5.21 14.16 -14.12
N LEU A 72 4.82 14.95 -13.10
CA LEU A 72 3.51 15.60 -13.07
C LEU A 72 3.34 16.59 -14.23
N ASP A 73 4.32 17.45 -14.49
CA ASP A 73 4.30 18.38 -15.64
C ASP A 73 4.11 17.62 -16.95
N ILE A 74 4.87 16.54 -17.17
CA ILE A 74 4.78 15.74 -18.39
C ILE A 74 3.39 15.11 -18.57
N ILE A 75 2.81 14.53 -17.50
CA ILE A 75 1.47 13.95 -17.59
C ILE A 75 0.43 15.01 -17.94
N LEU A 76 0.48 16.17 -17.29
CA LEU A 76 -0.47 17.26 -17.55
C LEU A 76 -0.37 17.78 -19.01
N GLU A 77 0.85 17.90 -19.54
CA GLU A 77 1.05 18.28 -20.94
C GLU A 77 0.58 17.18 -21.90
N LYS A 78 0.78 15.89 -21.58
CA LYS A 78 0.22 14.76 -22.35
C LYS A 78 -1.30 14.78 -22.35
N MET A 79 -1.93 14.98 -21.18
CA MET A 79 -3.39 15.12 -21.06
C MET A 79 -3.90 16.25 -21.95
N LYS A 80 -3.25 17.43 -21.89
CA LYS A 80 -3.58 18.59 -22.72
C LYS A 80 -3.42 18.28 -24.22
N ALA A 81 -2.33 17.64 -24.60
CA ALA A 81 -2.06 17.25 -25.99
C ALA A 81 -3.06 16.20 -26.52
N SER A 82 -3.57 15.31 -25.66
CA SER A 82 -4.62 14.33 -26.00
C SER A 82 -6.00 14.95 -26.14
N GLY A 83 -6.17 16.23 -25.78
CA GLY A 83 -7.46 16.92 -25.81
C GLY A 83 -8.34 16.62 -24.60
N PHE A 84 -7.74 16.24 -23.45
CA PHE A 84 -8.48 16.05 -22.20
C PHE A 84 -9.14 17.37 -21.75
N ASP A 85 -10.42 17.31 -21.43
CA ASP A 85 -11.20 18.48 -21.02
C ASP A 85 -11.11 18.70 -19.49
N PHE A 86 -10.10 19.44 -19.06
CA PHE A 86 -9.89 19.76 -17.65
C PHE A 86 -11.04 20.56 -17.03
N SER A 87 -11.87 21.24 -17.83
CA SER A 87 -13.01 22.02 -17.32
C SER A 87 -14.08 21.15 -16.66
N GLN A 88 -14.07 19.86 -16.90
CA GLN A 88 -15.01 18.88 -16.36
C GLN A 88 -14.54 18.23 -15.04
N VAL A 89 -13.35 18.55 -14.57
CA VAL A 89 -12.81 17.96 -13.32
C VAL A 89 -13.44 18.61 -12.11
N LEU A 90 -14.20 17.83 -11.34
CA LEU A 90 -14.90 18.28 -10.13
C LEU A 90 -13.99 18.29 -8.90
N ALA A 91 -13.19 17.24 -8.78
CA ALA A 91 -12.24 17.06 -7.69
C ALA A 91 -11.09 16.14 -8.10
N LEU A 92 -10.02 16.19 -7.33
CA LEU A 92 -8.93 15.25 -7.41
C LEU A 92 -8.47 14.82 -6.03
N SER A 93 -7.91 13.61 -5.96
CA SER A 93 -7.16 13.10 -4.83
C SER A 93 -6.01 12.25 -5.34
N GLY A 94 -5.14 11.79 -4.47
CA GLY A 94 -4.00 11.00 -4.91
C GLY A 94 -3.44 10.11 -3.82
N ALA A 95 -2.50 9.29 -4.28
CA ALA A 95 -1.67 8.42 -3.49
C ALA A 95 -0.20 8.80 -3.64
N GLY A 96 0.60 8.54 -2.62
CA GLY A 96 2.05 8.60 -2.67
C GLY A 96 2.66 7.35 -2.06
N GLN A 97 3.83 6.93 -2.55
CA GLN A 97 4.59 5.87 -1.90
C GLN A 97 4.75 6.20 -0.40
N GLN A 98 4.49 5.21 0.45
CA GLN A 98 4.52 5.42 1.89
C GLN A 98 5.96 5.62 2.42
N HIS A 99 6.09 6.23 3.58
CA HIS A 99 7.35 6.45 4.32
C HIS A 99 8.38 7.36 3.64
N GLY A 100 8.17 7.81 2.40
CA GLY A 100 9.01 8.84 1.78
C GLY A 100 8.70 10.20 2.36
N SER A 101 9.74 11.03 2.58
CA SER A 101 9.58 12.34 3.21
C SER A 101 10.23 13.45 2.38
N VAL A 102 9.51 14.57 2.22
CA VAL A 102 9.93 15.75 1.47
C VAL A 102 10.11 16.93 2.42
N TYR A 103 11.23 17.62 2.29
CA TYR A 103 11.63 18.72 3.18
C TYR A 103 11.59 20.04 2.42
N TRP A 104 10.55 20.85 2.66
CA TRP A 104 10.37 22.14 2.05
C TRP A 104 11.31 23.18 2.66
N LYS A 105 12.01 23.92 1.82
CA LYS A 105 12.90 25.00 2.25
C LYS A 105 12.08 26.23 2.68
N ALA A 106 12.62 27.01 3.60
CA ALA A 106 12.02 28.27 4.00
C ALA A 106 11.78 29.18 2.78
N GLY A 107 10.56 29.69 2.65
CA GLY A 107 10.11 30.48 1.51
C GLY A 107 9.42 29.69 0.40
N ALA A 108 9.34 28.35 0.49
CA ALA A 108 8.67 27.54 -0.51
C ALA A 108 7.16 27.83 -0.59
N SER A 109 6.52 28.17 0.53
CA SER A 109 5.11 28.55 0.58
C SER A 109 4.79 29.78 -0.28
N GLN A 110 5.69 30.79 -0.30
CA GLN A 110 5.52 31.97 -1.14
C GLN A 110 5.64 31.62 -2.63
N VAL A 111 6.56 30.72 -3.00
CA VAL A 111 6.70 30.27 -4.39
C VAL A 111 5.46 29.49 -4.82
N LEU A 112 4.99 28.55 -3.99
CA LEU A 112 3.75 27.78 -4.26
C LEU A 112 2.54 28.70 -4.46
N ALA A 113 2.41 29.77 -3.66
CA ALA A 113 1.30 30.70 -3.75
C ALA A 113 1.36 31.65 -4.97
N SER A 114 2.51 31.75 -5.63
CA SER A 114 2.77 32.71 -6.72
C SER A 114 3.27 32.07 -8.02
N LEU A 115 2.92 30.80 -8.26
CA LEU A 115 3.29 30.07 -9.49
C LEU A 115 2.79 30.77 -10.74
N SER A 116 3.68 30.99 -11.72
CA SER A 116 3.35 31.54 -13.03
C SER A 116 2.77 30.47 -13.94
N PRO A 117 1.61 30.69 -14.58
CA PRO A 117 1.02 29.75 -15.52
C PRO A 117 1.84 29.60 -16.83
N ASP A 118 2.79 30.51 -17.10
CA ASP A 118 3.62 30.48 -18.31
C ASP A 118 4.79 29.50 -18.21
N LEU A 119 5.17 29.08 -16.97
CA LEU A 119 6.30 28.20 -16.68
C LEU A 119 5.81 26.84 -16.15
N LEU A 120 6.62 25.81 -16.34
CA LEU A 120 6.35 24.49 -15.74
C LEU A 120 6.64 24.48 -14.23
N LEU A 121 6.01 23.55 -13.49
CA LEU A 121 6.20 23.46 -12.04
C LEU A 121 7.65 23.17 -11.67
N HIS A 122 8.30 22.22 -12.36
CA HIS A 122 9.68 21.83 -12.03
C HIS A 122 10.66 22.98 -12.25
N GLU A 123 10.43 23.87 -13.21
CA GLU A 123 11.28 25.05 -13.44
C GLU A 123 11.19 26.04 -12.27
N GLN A 124 10.00 26.18 -11.67
CA GLN A 124 9.74 27.16 -10.60
C GLN A 124 10.10 26.61 -9.22
N LEU A 125 10.08 25.29 -9.03
CA LEU A 125 10.26 24.66 -7.72
C LEU A 125 11.71 24.17 -7.46
N GLN A 126 12.67 24.38 -8.37
CA GLN A 126 14.05 23.90 -8.25
C GLN A 126 14.72 24.27 -6.92
N ALA A 127 14.44 25.46 -6.38
CA ALA A 127 15.04 25.98 -5.16
C ALA A 127 14.18 25.77 -3.90
N CYS A 128 13.04 25.06 -4.01
CA CYS A 128 12.04 24.95 -2.95
C CYS A 128 12.28 23.81 -1.96
N PHE A 129 13.29 22.98 -2.18
CA PHE A 129 13.57 21.82 -1.35
C PHE A 129 14.88 21.99 -0.58
N SER A 130 14.87 21.63 0.72
CA SER A 130 16.06 21.67 1.57
C SER A 130 17.00 20.49 1.26
N ILE A 131 16.44 19.39 0.76
CA ILE A 131 17.14 18.18 0.33
C ILE A 131 16.60 17.85 -1.06
N SER A 132 17.49 17.70 -2.04
CA SER A 132 17.13 17.38 -3.43
C SER A 132 16.67 15.95 -3.62
N ASP A 133 17.28 15.02 -2.86
CA ASP A 133 17.04 13.59 -2.90
C ASP A 133 16.51 13.14 -1.55
N CYS A 134 15.24 12.78 -1.50
CA CYS A 134 14.56 12.43 -0.28
C CYS A 134 14.60 10.93 0.00
N PRO A 135 14.75 10.50 1.27
CA PRO A 135 14.68 9.09 1.62
C PRO A 135 13.31 8.52 1.26
N VAL A 136 13.28 7.28 0.82
CA VAL A 136 12.08 6.53 0.46
C VAL A 136 11.92 5.28 1.34
N TRP A 137 10.84 4.54 1.19
CA TRP A 137 10.53 3.36 2.01
C TRP A 137 11.61 2.26 2.04
N MET A 138 12.47 2.21 1.03
CA MET A 138 13.59 1.26 0.95
C MET A 138 14.82 1.71 1.73
N ASP A 139 14.87 2.97 2.19
CA ASP A 139 16.01 3.49 2.97
C ASP A 139 16.08 2.81 4.35
N SER A 140 17.23 2.24 4.65
CA SER A 140 17.52 1.61 5.94
C SER A 140 18.75 2.22 6.63
N SER A 141 19.24 3.36 6.14
CA SER A 141 20.41 4.06 6.67
C SER A 141 20.24 4.50 8.13
N THR A 142 19.00 4.67 8.59
CA THR A 142 18.65 5.09 9.95
C THR A 142 18.48 3.93 10.94
N THR A 143 18.73 2.68 10.53
CA THR A 143 18.56 1.49 11.38
C THR A 143 19.35 1.56 12.68
N ALA A 144 20.59 2.07 12.64
CA ALA A 144 21.42 2.22 13.85
C ALA A 144 20.83 3.27 14.81
N GLN A 145 20.35 4.39 14.29
CA GLN A 145 19.68 5.44 15.05
C GLN A 145 18.36 4.92 15.66
N CYS A 146 17.61 4.12 14.92
CA CYS A 146 16.40 3.47 15.43
C CYS A 146 16.74 2.55 16.62
N ARG A 147 17.73 1.67 16.49
CA ARG A 147 18.18 0.77 17.58
C ARG A 147 18.73 1.52 18.79
N GLN A 148 19.55 2.56 18.58
CA GLN A 148 20.07 3.39 19.65
C GLN A 148 18.95 4.09 20.40
N LEU A 149 17.98 4.54 19.69
CA LEU A 149 16.83 5.22 20.20
C LEU A 149 15.94 4.23 20.99
N GLU A 150 15.70 3.01 20.46
CA GLU A 150 15.04 1.90 21.15
C GLU A 150 15.69 1.67 22.53
N ALA A 151 17.01 1.59 22.59
CA ALA A 151 17.73 1.41 23.83
C ALA A 151 17.57 2.59 24.79
N THR A 152 17.48 3.84 24.27
CA THR A 152 17.44 5.06 25.10
C THR A 152 16.08 5.31 25.74
N VAL A 153 14.97 4.89 25.09
CA VAL A 153 13.61 5.16 25.56
C VAL A 153 12.92 3.93 26.18
N GLY A 154 13.66 2.83 26.39
CA GLY A 154 13.15 1.66 27.11
C GLY A 154 12.64 0.52 26.22
N GLY A 155 13.14 0.39 25.00
CA GLY A 155 12.89 -0.72 24.09
C GLY A 155 12.18 -0.34 22.80
N ALA A 156 12.18 -1.25 21.79
CA ALA A 156 11.62 -1.05 20.46
C ALA A 156 10.16 -0.55 20.46
N GLN A 157 9.44 -0.84 21.51
CA GLN A 157 8.06 -0.40 21.72
C GLN A 157 7.98 1.05 22.24
N ALA A 158 9.07 1.59 22.74
CA ALA A 158 9.13 2.94 23.27
C ALA A 158 9.72 3.94 22.26
N LEU A 159 10.24 3.43 21.16
CA LEU A 159 11.00 4.20 20.22
C LEU A 159 10.34 4.41 18.87
N SER A 160 10.07 5.51 18.54
CA SER A 160 10.16 6.11 17.22
C SER A 160 10.50 7.55 17.44
N CYS A 161 11.78 7.89 17.32
CA CYS A 161 12.14 9.28 17.41
C CYS A 161 13.61 9.59 17.55
N LEU A 162 14.19 10.34 16.74
CA LEU A 162 15.20 11.39 16.89
C LEU A 162 16.04 11.55 15.63
N THR A 163 15.83 12.61 14.89
CA THR A 163 16.83 13.09 13.94
C THR A 163 16.95 14.61 13.98
N GLY A 164 18.19 15.03 14.09
CA GLY A 164 18.58 16.43 14.11
C GLY A 164 18.59 17.07 12.72
N SER A 165 18.33 18.31 12.70
CA SER A 165 17.76 19.24 11.74
C SER A 165 18.71 19.96 10.78
N ARG A 166 18.13 20.44 9.66
CA ARG A 166 18.47 21.70 8.97
C ARG A 166 17.20 22.55 8.84
N ALA A 167 17.35 23.87 8.58
CA ALA A 167 16.21 24.79 8.50
C ALA A 167 15.29 24.43 7.32
N TYR A 168 14.18 23.74 7.59
CA TYR A 168 13.07 23.50 6.69
C TYR A 168 11.79 24.13 7.25
N GLU A 169 10.93 24.57 6.34
CA GLU A 169 9.67 25.23 6.66
C GLU A 169 8.59 24.19 7.02
N ARG A 170 8.53 23.12 6.25
CA ARG A 170 7.53 22.06 6.34
C ARG A 170 8.15 20.70 6.01
N ILE A 171 7.64 19.65 6.63
CA ILE A 171 7.88 18.25 6.25
C ILE A 171 6.57 17.69 5.71
N SER A 172 6.65 17.08 4.54
CA SER A 172 5.53 16.38 3.90
C SER A 172 5.90 14.91 3.70
N LEU A 173 4.90 14.02 3.77
CA LEU A 173 4.97 12.72 3.11
C LEU A 173 4.83 12.92 1.60
N VAL A 174 5.19 11.92 0.77
CA VAL A 174 5.04 12.03 -0.70
C VAL A 174 3.60 12.35 -1.09
N SER A 175 2.62 11.78 -0.38
CA SER A 175 1.19 12.07 -0.56
C SER A 175 0.84 13.54 -0.34
N SER A 176 1.16 14.09 0.83
CA SER A 176 0.86 15.49 1.15
C SER A 176 1.73 16.48 0.38
N PHE A 177 2.94 16.08 -0.04
CA PHE A 177 3.75 16.83 -0.99
C PHE A 177 3.03 16.96 -2.34
N ALA A 178 2.56 15.85 -2.91
CA ALA A 178 1.83 15.87 -4.17
C ALA A 178 0.55 16.72 -4.09
N ALA A 179 -0.22 16.60 -3.00
CA ALA A 179 -1.38 17.47 -2.76
C ALA A 179 -1.01 18.96 -2.70
N SER A 180 0.15 19.28 -2.12
CA SER A 180 0.63 20.68 -2.01
C SER A 180 0.89 21.31 -3.37
N LEU A 181 1.35 20.53 -4.37
CA LEU A 181 1.54 20.99 -5.74
C LEU A 181 0.21 21.48 -6.35
N PHE A 182 -0.86 20.70 -6.17
CA PHE A 182 -2.19 21.06 -6.70
C PHE A 182 -2.84 22.22 -5.95
N LEU A 183 -2.60 22.33 -4.64
CA LEU A 183 -3.16 23.39 -3.81
C LEU A 183 -2.46 24.75 -4.02
N GLY A 184 -1.18 24.78 -4.41
CA GLY A 184 -0.36 25.97 -4.36
C GLY A 184 -0.05 26.44 -2.93
N SER A 185 -0.11 25.51 -1.97
CA SER A 185 0.20 25.74 -0.54
C SER A 185 0.48 24.39 0.14
N HIS A 186 1.08 24.40 1.33
CA HIS A 186 1.34 23.17 2.05
C HIS A 186 0.04 22.43 2.43
N SER A 187 -0.13 21.22 1.93
CA SER A 187 -1.22 20.32 2.31
C SER A 187 -0.98 19.70 3.69
N PRO A 188 -2.02 19.50 4.50
CA PRO A 188 -1.92 18.66 5.69
C PRO A 188 -1.66 17.20 5.33
N ILE A 189 -1.11 16.45 6.29
CA ILE A 189 -0.98 14.98 6.24
C ILE A 189 -2.34 14.38 6.65
N ASP A 190 -2.79 13.35 5.94
CA ASP A 190 -4.02 12.65 6.32
C ASP A 190 -3.77 11.61 7.42
N TYR A 191 -4.85 11.20 8.11
CA TYR A 191 -4.76 10.24 9.21
C TYR A 191 -4.20 8.88 8.78
N SER A 192 -4.54 8.43 7.59
CA SER A 192 -4.17 7.10 7.14
C SER A 192 -2.69 6.99 6.82
N ASP A 193 -2.14 7.90 6.01
CA ASP A 193 -0.70 7.92 5.72
C ASP A 193 0.12 8.38 6.95
N GLY A 194 -0.40 9.35 7.71
CA GLY A 194 0.17 9.79 8.97
C GLY A 194 0.33 8.67 10.02
N SER A 195 -0.54 7.64 9.98
CA SER A 195 -0.43 6.45 10.83
C SER A 195 0.87 5.67 10.56
N GLY A 196 1.34 5.66 9.31
CA GLY A 196 2.59 4.99 8.92
C GLY A 196 3.87 5.69 9.41
N MET A 197 3.77 6.90 9.95
CA MET A 197 4.92 7.65 10.47
C MET A 197 5.37 7.21 11.86
N ASN A 198 4.62 6.36 12.57
CA ASN A 198 4.81 6.03 13.98
C ASN A 198 4.76 7.24 14.94
N LEU A 199 4.20 8.35 14.49
CA LEU A 199 4.06 9.61 15.25
C LEU A 199 2.60 9.92 15.59
N LEU A 200 1.64 9.36 14.86
CA LEU A 200 0.21 9.55 15.07
C LEU A 200 -0.34 8.51 16.05
N ARG A 201 -1.08 8.96 17.06
CA ARG A 201 -1.91 8.10 17.91
C ARG A 201 -3.17 7.72 17.12
N ILE A 202 -3.22 6.49 16.62
CA ILE A 202 -4.29 6.06 15.70
C ILE A 202 -5.69 6.06 16.34
N GLN A 203 -5.78 5.90 17.66
CA GLN A 203 -7.06 5.95 18.39
C GLN A 203 -7.61 7.38 18.45
N ASP A 204 -6.78 8.34 18.86
CA ASP A 204 -7.16 9.74 19.06
C ASP A 204 -7.01 10.59 17.80
N LYS A 205 -6.28 10.09 16.79
CA LYS A 205 -5.98 10.75 15.51
C LYS A 205 -5.27 12.10 15.67
N VAL A 206 -4.38 12.15 16.65
CA VAL A 206 -3.52 13.30 16.95
C VAL A 206 -2.05 12.87 17.04
N TRP A 207 -1.15 13.80 16.85
CA TRP A 207 0.27 13.53 17.03
C TRP A 207 0.58 13.15 18.48
N SER A 208 1.41 12.12 18.67
CA SER A 208 1.94 11.71 19.96
C SER A 208 3.00 12.69 20.45
N GLN A 209 2.71 13.47 21.47
CA GLN A 209 3.68 14.44 22.01
C GLN A 209 4.94 13.75 22.55
N ALA A 210 4.82 12.54 23.09
CA ALA A 210 5.97 11.75 23.51
C ALA A 210 6.86 11.36 22.32
N CYS A 211 6.24 10.90 21.22
CA CYS A 211 6.97 10.56 20.01
C CYS A 211 7.57 11.79 19.33
N LEU A 212 6.81 12.88 19.18
CA LEU A 212 7.31 14.12 18.60
C LEU A 212 8.49 14.70 19.39
N GLY A 213 8.35 14.79 20.73
CA GLY A 213 9.38 15.35 21.61
C GLY A 213 10.68 14.55 21.61
N ALA A 214 10.55 13.24 21.39
CA ALA A 214 11.70 12.37 21.22
C ALA A 214 12.38 12.51 19.83
N CYS A 215 11.64 12.91 18.77
CA CYS A 215 12.18 13.11 17.41
C CYS A 215 12.96 14.41 17.26
N ALA A 216 12.30 15.51 17.48
CA ALA A 216 12.88 16.83 17.32
C ALA A 216 12.02 17.89 18.01
N PRO A 217 12.63 18.95 18.56
CA PRO A 217 11.88 20.09 19.08
C PRO A 217 11.09 20.74 17.93
N HIS A 218 9.85 21.18 18.24
CA HIS A 218 8.97 21.89 17.29
C HIS A 218 8.56 21.08 16.04
N LEU A 219 8.64 19.72 16.09
CA LEU A 219 8.31 18.88 14.94
C LEU A 219 6.83 19.01 14.56
N GLU A 220 5.91 19.18 15.53
CA GLU A 220 4.50 19.39 15.28
C GLU A 220 4.22 20.59 14.36
N GLU A 221 4.93 21.68 14.55
CA GLU A 221 4.83 22.88 13.70
C GLU A 221 5.24 22.57 12.24
N LYS A 222 6.22 21.66 12.06
CA LYS A 222 6.72 21.24 10.75
C LYS A 222 5.80 20.23 10.05
N LEU A 223 5.09 19.40 10.79
CA LEU A 223 4.12 18.45 10.27
C LEU A 223 2.74 19.08 10.06
N GLY A 224 2.37 20.05 10.90
CA GLY A 224 1.04 20.65 10.97
C GLY A 224 -0.01 19.68 11.54
N LEU A 225 -1.24 20.11 11.58
CA LEU A 225 -2.34 19.28 12.08
C LEU A 225 -2.73 18.21 11.06
N PRO A 226 -2.90 16.96 11.48
CA PRO A 226 -3.38 15.90 10.61
C PRO A 226 -4.89 16.03 10.37
N VAL A 227 -5.37 15.50 9.25
CA VAL A 227 -6.77 15.61 8.82
C VAL A 227 -7.39 14.25 8.47
N PRO A 228 -8.71 14.10 8.54
CA PRO A 228 -9.39 12.92 8.00
C PRO A 228 -9.06 12.74 6.50
N SER A 229 -8.90 11.49 6.08
CA SER A 229 -8.50 11.17 4.70
C SER A 229 -9.53 11.57 3.63
N CYS A 230 -10.80 11.78 4.01
CA CYS A 230 -11.86 12.27 3.12
C CYS A 230 -11.98 13.80 3.08
N SER A 231 -11.12 14.55 3.80
CA SER A 231 -11.22 16.01 3.90
C SER A 231 -10.95 16.69 2.57
N VAL A 232 -11.77 17.64 2.20
CA VAL A 232 -11.45 18.64 1.19
C VAL A 232 -10.46 19.62 1.82
N VAL A 233 -9.21 19.60 1.35
CA VAL A 233 -8.12 20.43 1.90
C VAL A 233 -8.02 21.79 1.23
N GLY A 234 -8.73 22.01 0.12
CA GLY A 234 -8.82 23.29 -0.55
C GLY A 234 -9.38 23.18 -1.96
N ALA A 235 -9.34 24.28 -2.69
CA ALA A 235 -9.54 24.32 -4.13
C ALA A 235 -8.20 24.25 -4.85
N ILE A 236 -8.22 23.80 -6.09
CA ILE A 236 -7.04 23.76 -6.95
C ILE A 236 -6.46 25.16 -7.14
N SER A 237 -5.12 25.28 -7.21
CA SER A 237 -4.46 26.58 -7.33
C SER A 237 -4.75 27.29 -8.64
N SER A 238 -4.62 28.61 -8.65
CA SER A 238 -4.81 29.45 -9.84
C SER A 238 -3.87 29.07 -10.99
N TYR A 239 -2.72 28.48 -10.72
CA TYR A 239 -1.79 27.96 -11.70
C TYR A 239 -2.48 26.95 -12.64
N PHE A 240 -3.15 25.93 -12.10
CA PHE A 240 -3.82 24.91 -12.91
C PHE A 240 -5.07 25.46 -13.61
N VAL A 241 -5.78 26.39 -12.97
CA VAL A 241 -6.92 27.08 -13.58
C VAL A 241 -6.50 27.81 -14.84
N GLN A 242 -5.41 28.59 -14.74
CA GLN A 242 -4.97 29.45 -15.85
C GLN A 242 -4.21 28.67 -16.92
N ARG A 243 -3.36 27.71 -16.56
CA ARG A 243 -2.53 26.96 -17.52
C ARG A 243 -3.29 25.84 -18.23
N TYR A 244 -4.12 25.11 -17.51
CA TYR A 244 -4.78 23.89 -18.01
C TYR A 244 -6.31 24.03 -18.16
N GLY A 245 -6.92 25.04 -17.56
CA GLY A 245 -8.35 25.28 -17.66
C GLY A 245 -9.20 24.49 -16.65
N PHE A 246 -8.62 24.07 -15.53
CA PHE A 246 -9.42 23.50 -14.43
C PHE A 246 -10.47 24.52 -13.92
N PRO A 247 -11.64 24.05 -13.46
CA PRO A 247 -12.60 24.94 -12.80
C PRO A 247 -11.99 25.51 -11.51
N PRO A 248 -12.16 26.81 -11.21
CA PRO A 248 -11.68 27.37 -9.94
C PRO A 248 -12.27 26.69 -8.70
N GLY A 249 -13.42 26.06 -8.85
CA GLY A 249 -14.10 25.29 -7.80
C GLY A 249 -13.66 23.83 -7.67
N CYS A 250 -12.75 23.35 -8.53
CA CYS A 250 -12.23 21.98 -8.44
C CYS A 250 -11.61 21.74 -7.07
N LYS A 251 -12.07 20.68 -6.37
CA LYS A 251 -11.65 20.38 -5.00
C LYS A 251 -10.40 19.49 -4.99
N VAL A 252 -9.50 19.80 -4.07
CA VAL A 252 -8.40 18.90 -3.71
C VAL A 252 -8.79 18.19 -2.44
N VAL A 253 -8.96 16.87 -2.51
CA VAL A 253 -9.22 16.00 -1.37
C VAL A 253 -7.89 15.48 -0.85
N ALA A 254 -7.73 15.34 0.44
CA ALA A 254 -6.49 14.91 1.06
C ALA A 254 -5.91 13.67 0.36
N PHE A 255 -4.63 13.73 0.00
CA PHE A 255 -3.90 12.60 -0.54
C PHE A 255 -3.52 11.67 0.61
N THR A 256 -3.30 10.39 0.32
CA THR A 256 -2.96 9.35 1.31
C THR A 256 -1.81 8.46 0.80
N GLY A 257 -1.42 7.44 1.57
CA GLY A 257 -0.47 6.43 1.11
C GLY A 257 -1.04 5.55 0.00
N ASP A 258 -0.18 4.94 -0.80
CA ASP A 258 -0.56 4.05 -1.91
C ASP A 258 -1.34 2.81 -1.43
N ASN A 259 -0.96 2.22 -0.29
CA ASN A 259 -1.66 1.07 0.29
C ASN A 259 -3.08 1.44 0.78
N PRO A 260 -3.29 2.51 1.56
CA PRO A 260 -4.63 3.00 1.88
C PRO A 260 -5.47 3.34 0.65
N ALA A 261 -4.89 4.00 -0.35
CA ALA A 261 -5.58 4.30 -1.60
C ALA A 261 -6.00 3.03 -2.35
N SER A 262 -5.15 2.00 -2.35
CA SER A 262 -5.46 0.69 -2.95
C SER A 262 -6.62 -0.01 -2.25
N LEU A 263 -6.72 0.07 -0.92
CA LEU A 263 -7.89 -0.43 -0.17
C LEU A 263 -9.18 0.21 -0.68
N ALA A 264 -9.17 1.54 -0.86
CA ALA A 264 -10.32 2.27 -1.43
C ALA A 264 -10.63 1.81 -2.87
N GLY A 265 -9.61 1.62 -3.72
CA GLY A 265 -9.78 1.17 -5.10
C GLY A 265 -10.32 -0.25 -5.23
N MET A 266 -9.96 -1.11 -4.30
CA MET A 266 -10.50 -2.46 -4.18
C MET A 266 -11.91 -2.48 -3.56
N ARG A 267 -12.38 -1.36 -3.04
CA ARG A 267 -13.70 -1.20 -2.42
C ARG A 267 -13.95 -2.22 -1.31
N LEU A 268 -12.95 -2.42 -0.45
CA LEU A 268 -13.11 -3.28 0.70
C LEU A 268 -14.18 -2.70 1.62
N GLU A 269 -15.00 -3.57 2.15
CA GLU A 269 -15.99 -3.30 3.17
C GLU A 269 -15.58 -3.95 4.49
N GLU A 270 -16.34 -3.67 5.53
CA GLU A 270 -16.08 -4.22 6.86
C GLU A 270 -15.98 -5.75 6.83
N GLY A 271 -14.85 -6.27 7.29
CA GLY A 271 -14.53 -7.69 7.32
C GLY A 271 -13.97 -8.25 6.03
N ASP A 272 -13.88 -7.47 4.96
CA ASP A 272 -13.23 -7.90 3.73
C ASP A 272 -11.71 -7.93 3.89
N ILE A 273 -11.09 -8.74 3.04
CA ILE A 273 -9.64 -8.86 2.93
C ILE A 273 -9.23 -8.80 1.46
N ALA A 274 -8.16 -8.09 1.16
CA ALA A 274 -7.51 -8.21 -0.14
C ALA A 274 -6.17 -8.89 -0.01
N VAL A 275 -5.83 -9.71 -1.01
CA VAL A 275 -4.57 -10.43 -1.11
C VAL A 275 -3.92 -10.10 -2.44
N SER A 276 -2.81 -9.39 -2.39
CA SER A 276 -1.95 -9.18 -3.56
C SER A 276 -0.94 -10.32 -3.64
N LEU A 277 -1.08 -11.17 -4.66
CA LEU A 277 -0.24 -12.35 -4.91
C LEU A 277 0.85 -11.99 -5.93
N GLY A 278 1.83 -11.20 -5.48
CA GLY A 278 2.95 -10.71 -6.27
C GLY A 278 4.27 -11.40 -5.95
N THR A 279 5.39 -10.76 -6.28
CA THR A 279 6.74 -11.20 -5.89
C THR A 279 6.80 -11.42 -4.38
N SER A 280 6.40 -10.42 -3.59
CA SER A 280 5.98 -10.54 -2.20
C SER A 280 4.45 -10.55 -2.15
N ASP A 281 3.88 -11.27 -1.21
CA ASP A 281 2.43 -11.23 -1.00
C ASP A 281 2.10 -10.17 0.04
N THR A 282 1.01 -9.43 -0.18
CA THR A 282 0.54 -8.41 0.74
C THR A 282 -0.95 -8.61 1.05
N LEU A 283 -1.29 -8.55 2.34
CA LEU A 283 -2.67 -8.54 2.80
C LEU A 283 -3.08 -7.14 3.22
N PHE A 284 -4.29 -6.76 2.82
CA PHE A 284 -5.01 -5.57 3.28
C PHE A 284 -6.23 -6.03 4.05
N LEU A 285 -6.33 -5.62 5.30
CA LEU A 285 -7.38 -6.03 6.21
C LEU A 285 -8.23 -4.81 6.61
N TRP A 286 -9.53 -4.98 6.65
CA TRP A 286 -10.42 -4.04 7.33
C TRP A 286 -10.61 -4.51 8.77
N LEU A 287 -10.28 -3.66 9.75
CA LEU A 287 -10.37 -3.96 11.17
C LEU A 287 -11.36 -3.02 11.86
N GLN A 288 -12.21 -3.59 12.72
CA GLN A 288 -13.05 -2.81 13.65
C GLN A 288 -12.21 -2.35 14.84
N GLU A 289 -11.59 -3.29 15.53
CA GLU A 289 -10.75 -3.07 16.70
C GLU A 289 -9.36 -3.66 16.43
N PRO A 290 -8.31 -2.84 16.38
CA PRO A 290 -6.97 -3.33 16.11
C PRO A 290 -6.34 -3.95 17.36
N THR A 291 -5.61 -5.04 17.17
CA THR A 291 -4.71 -5.61 18.16
C THR A 291 -3.27 -5.35 17.70
N PRO A 292 -2.55 -4.35 18.27
CA PRO A 292 -1.19 -4.05 17.86
C PRO A 292 -0.25 -5.23 18.16
N THR A 293 0.53 -5.63 17.16
CA THR A 293 1.59 -6.64 17.25
C THR A 293 2.91 -6.05 16.77
N LEU A 294 4.00 -6.79 16.93
CA LEU A 294 5.30 -6.38 16.37
C LEU A 294 5.39 -6.60 14.86
N GLU A 295 4.44 -7.34 14.29
CA GLU A 295 4.35 -7.69 12.87
C GLU A 295 3.19 -6.93 12.23
N GLY A 296 3.41 -6.46 11.01
CA GLY A 296 2.42 -5.69 10.27
C GLY A 296 2.28 -4.23 10.70
N HIS A 297 1.43 -3.53 10.00
CA HIS A 297 1.16 -2.10 10.20
C HIS A 297 -0.33 -1.86 10.31
N ILE A 298 -0.74 -1.07 11.31
CA ILE A 298 -2.13 -0.67 11.51
C ILE A 298 -2.25 0.83 11.23
N PHE A 299 -3.23 1.19 10.41
CA PHE A 299 -3.51 2.56 9.96
C PHE A 299 -4.94 2.95 10.29
N CYS A 300 -5.21 4.24 10.41
CA CYS A 300 -6.58 4.74 10.30
C CYS A 300 -7.14 4.36 8.92
N ASN A 301 -8.39 3.94 8.86
CA ASN A 301 -9.00 3.56 7.59
C ASN A 301 -9.19 4.82 6.71
N PRO A 302 -8.80 4.79 5.41
CA PRO A 302 -8.84 5.96 4.54
C PRO A 302 -10.25 6.37 4.11
N VAL A 303 -11.24 5.50 4.29
CA VAL A 303 -12.62 5.71 3.83
C VAL A 303 -13.67 5.62 4.93
N ASP A 304 -13.29 5.14 6.10
CA ASP A 304 -14.15 5.06 7.28
C ASP A 304 -13.38 5.54 8.53
N PRO A 305 -13.75 6.71 9.10
CA PRO A 305 -13.04 7.29 10.25
C PRO A 305 -13.24 6.53 11.57
N GLN A 306 -14.16 5.59 11.63
CA GLN A 306 -14.46 4.77 12.82
C GLN A 306 -13.60 3.51 12.89
N HIS A 307 -13.09 3.05 11.74
CA HIS A 307 -12.40 1.79 11.61
C HIS A 307 -10.90 1.97 11.29
N TYR A 308 -10.23 0.83 11.15
CA TYR A 308 -8.81 0.75 10.87
C TYR A 308 -8.57 -0.15 9.65
N MET A 309 -7.39 -0.04 9.09
CA MET A 309 -6.86 -1.04 8.16
C MET A 309 -5.56 -1.59 8.69
N ALA A 310 -5.21 -2.81 8.29
CA ALA A 310 -3.89 -3.35 8.53
C ALA A 310 -3.26 -3.85 7.25
N LEU A 311 -1.93 -3.83 7.24
CA LEU A 311 -1.08 -4.32 6.17
C LEU A 311 -0.16 -5.39 6.74
N LEU A 312 -0.16 -6.57 6.11
CA LEU A 312 0.81 -7.64 6.35
C LEU A 312 1.57 -7.92 5.05
N CYS A 313 2.88 -8.01 5.16
CA CYS A 313 3.75 -8.30 4.02
C CYS A 313 4.51 -9.61 4.24
N PHE A 314 4.55 -10.46 3.20
CA PHE A 314 5.23 -11.75 3.20
C PHE A 314 6.21 -11.78 2.02
N LYS A 315 7.52 -11.84 2.32
CA LYS A 315 8.56 -11.80 1.27
C LYS A 315 8.57 -13.01 0.38
N ASN A 316 8.31 -14.20 0.94
CA ASN A 316 8.33 -15.46 0.20
C ASN A 316 6.99 -15.74 -0.48
N GLY A 317 6.56 -14.84 -1.36
CA GLY A 317 5.35 -14.94 -2.16
C GLY A 317 5.55 -15.73 -3.46
N SER A 318 5.34 -15.07 -4.62
CA SER A 318 5.48 -15.70 -5.93
C SER A 318 6.89 -16.20 -6.22
N LEU A 319 7.93 -15.54 -5.70
CA LEU A 319 9.31 -16.04 -5.83
C LEU A 319 9.43 -17.50 -5.35
N MET A 320 8.78 -17.81 -4.21
CA MET A 320 8.82 -19.17 -3.68
C MET A 320 7.97 -20.14 -4.50
N ARG A 321 6.78 -19.68 -4.97
CA ARG A 321 5.92 -20.47 -5.86
C ARG A 321 6.60 -20.76 -7.20
N GLU A 322 7.26 -19.79 -7.79
CA GLU A 322 8.01 -19.94 -9.04
C GLU A 322 9.19 -20.91 -8.88
N LYS A 323 9.92 -20.78 -7.79
CA LYS A 323 11.05 -21.65 -7.50
C LYS A 323 10.63 -23.12 -7.33
N ILE A 324 9.61 -23.38 -6.54
CA ILE A 324 9.06 -24.75 -6.37
C ILE A 324 8.45 -25.27 -7.68
N ARG A 325 7.78 -24.44 -8.49
CA ARG A 325 7.33 -24.79 -9.83
C ARG A 325 8.52 -25.24 -10.70
N ASP A 326 9.61 -24.50 -10.69
CA ASP A 326 10.78 -24.77 -11.53
C ASP A 326 11.53 -26.03 -11.05
N GLU A 327 11.61 -26.24 -9.74
CA GLU A 327 12.25 -27.41 -9.14
C GLU A 327 11.42 -28.71 -9.34
N LEU A 328 10.08 -28.65 -9.25
CA LEU A 328 9.24 -29.87 -9.12
C LEU A 328 8.20 -30.05 -10.22
N ALA A 329 7.83 -28.99 -10.94
CA ALA A 329 6.78 -29.01 -11.96
C ALA A 329 7.28 -28.63 -13.35
N SER A 330 8.57 -28.91 -13.66
CA SER A 330 9.19 -28.66 -14.98
C SER A 330 8.96 -27.23 -15.50
N SER A 331 9.02 -26.23 -14.62
CA SER A 331 8.75 -24.81 -14.91
C SER A 331 7.37 -24.55 -15.51
N SER A 332 6.39 -25.41 -15.25
CA SER A 332 5.05 -25.36 -15.82
C SER A 332 3.98 -25.10 -14.77
N TRP A 333 3.24 -24.00 -14.92
CA TRP A 333 2.07 -23.72 -14.08
C TRP A 333 0.94 -24.75 -14.28
N SER A 334 0.85 -25.39 -15.45
CA SER A 334 -0.10 -26.47 -15.70
C SER A 334 0.22 -27.71 -14.87
N GLU A 335 1.50 -28.12 -14.80
CA GLU A 335 1.91 -29.23 -13.95
C GLU A 335 1.76 -28.88 -12.46
N PHE A 336 2.09 -27.65 -12.08
CA PHE A 336 1.86 -27.16 -10.73
C PHE A 336 0.38 -27.24 -10.32
N SER A 337 -0.54 -26.85 -11.20
CA SER A 337 -1.98 -26.97 -10.98
C SER A 337 -2.44 -28.42 -10.88
N LYS A 338 -1.88 -29.34 -11.69
CA LYS A 338 -2.18 -30.77 -11.57
C LYS A 338 -1.83 -31.33 -10.19
N ALA A 339 -0.73 -30.90 -9.58
CA ALA A 339 -0.39 -31.29 -8.21
C ALA A 339 -1.48 -30.87 -7.21
N LEU A 340 -2.00 -29.65 -7.33
CA LEU A 340 -3.09 -29.17 -6.48
C LEU A 340 -4.41 -29.91 -6.73
N GLN A 341 -4.65 -30.38 -7.96
CA GLN A 341 -5.85 -31.14 -8.32
C GLN A 341 -5.77 -32.61 -7.90
N SER A 342 -4.57 -33.19 -7.86
CA SER A 342 -4.35 -34.60 -7.52
C SER A 342 -4.21 -34.89 -6.02
N THR A 343 -3.96 -33.84 -5.22
CA THR A 343 -3.82 -33.94 -3.77
C THR A 343 -5.10 -33.51 -3.08
N GLU A 344 -5.43 -34.13 -1.96
CA GLU A 344 -6.60 -33.78 -1.17
C GLU A 344 -6.40 -32.53 -0.33
N MET A 345 -7.48 -31.86 -0.01
CA MET A 345 -7.54 -30.73 0.89
C MET A 345 -7.00 -31.09 2.28
N GLY A 346 -6.10 -30.27 2.81
CA GLY A 346 -5.41 -30.53 4.06
C GLY A 346 -4.20 -31.46 3.94
N ASN A 347 -3.84 -31.87 2.70
CA ASN A 347 -2.59 -32.55 2.35
C ASN A 347 -2.28 -33.80 3.22
N SER A 348 -3.30 -34.57 3.59
CA SER A 348 -3.21 -35.69 4.55
C SER A 348 -2.53 -35.31 5.87
N GLY A 349 -2.62 -34.05 6.27
CA GLY A 349 -2.00 -33.52 7.49
C GLY A 349 -0.52 -33.12 7.35
N ASN A 350 0.07 -33.20 6.16
CA ASN A 350 1.45 -32.74 5.94
C ASN A 350 1.51 -31.21 5.86
N LEU A 351 2.46 -30.60 6.58
CA LEU A 351 2.63 -29.14 6.67
C LEU A 351 4.04 -28.73 6.22
N GLY A 352 4.12 -27.61 5.49
CA GLY A 352 5.39 -27.08 4.99
C GLY A 352 5.53 -25.58 5.24
N PHE A 353 6.78 -25.18 5.50
CA PHE A 353 7.23 -23.80 5.70
C PHE A 353 8.38 -23.55 4.72
N TYR A 354 8.25 -22.54 3.86
CA TYR A 354 9.19 -22.34 2.75
C TYR A 354 9.66 -20.90 2.68
N PHE A 355 10.86 -20.65 3.22
CA PHE A 355 11.46 -19.32 3.34
C PHE A 355 12.91 -19.34 2.86
N ASP A 356 13.13 -19.14 1.56
CA ASP A 356 14.49 -19.10 0.99
C ASP A 356 15.21 -17.78 1.28
N VAL A 357 14.46 -16.73 1.56
CA VAL A 357 14.95 -15.47 2.13
C VAL A 357 14.33 -15.27 3.50
N MET A 358 15.01 -14.51 4.38
CA MET A 358 14.46 -14.18 5.69
C MET A 358 13.07 -13.57 5.53
N GLU A 359 12.05 -14.25 6.07
CA GLU A 359 10.67 -13.74 6.12
C GLU A 359 10.56 -12.64 7.18
N ILE A 360 9.57 -11.78 7.07
CA ILE A 360 9.29 -10.70 8.01
C ILE A 360 8.04 -10.95 8.85
N THR A 361 7.17 -11.85 8.42
CA THR A 361 5.92 -12.19 9.09
C THR A 361 5.75 -13.71 9.16
N PRO A 362 6.33 -14.37 10.20
CA PRO A 362 7.33 -13.91 11.16
C PRO A 362 8.79 -14.03 10.63
N GLU A 363 9.79 -13.59 11.42
CA GLU A 363 11.21 -13.72 11.07
C GLU A 363 11.70 -15.18 11.12
N ILE A 364 11.52 -15.90 10.02
CA ILE A 364 11.94 -17.30 9.82
C ILE A 364 12.72 -17.40 8.49
N ILE A 365 13.68 -18.31 8.46
CA ILE A 365 14.40 -18.71 7.25
C ILE A 365 14.49 -20.23 7.17
N GLY A 366 14.55 -20.78 5.96
CA GLY A 366 14.71 -22.20 5.69
C GLY A 366 13.44 -22.88 5.19
N ARG A 367 13.58 -24.16 4.84
CA ARG A 367 12.47 -25.01 4.41
C ARG A 367 12.25 -26.10 5.46
N HIS A 368 11.11 -26.07 6.12
CA HIS A 368 10.74 -27.03 7.17
C HIS A 368 9.49 -27.81 6.74
N ARG A 369 9.50 -29.11 6.95
CA ARG A 369 8.43 -30.03 6.55
C ARG A 369 8.08 -30.95 7.70
N PHE A 370 6.78 -31.08 7.98
CA PHE A 370 6.28 -31.89 9.09
C PHE A 370 5.20 -32.85 8.61
N SER A 371 5.34 -34.14 9.01
CA SER A 371 4.32 -35.14 8.79
C SER A 371 3.04 -34.85 9.61
N ALA A 372 2.00 -35.64 9.38
CA ALA A 372 0.76 -35.59 10.16
C ALA A 372 0.99 -35.73 11.68
N GLU A 373 2.03 -36.45 12.07
CA GLU A 373 2.42 -36.69 13.47
C GLU A 373 3.39 -35.63 14.04
N ASN A 374 3.62 -34.52 13.33
CA ASN A 374 4.55 -33.44 13.68
C ASN A 374 6.05 -33.86 13.72
N HIS A 375 6.40 -34.92 13.00
CA HIS A 375 7.81 -35.28 12.79
C HIS A 375 8.37 -34.47 11.63
N GLU A 376 9.53 -33.88 11.83
CA GLU A 376 10.24 -33.17 10.76
C GLU A 376 10.79 -34.19 9.76
N VAL A 377 10.56 -33.92 8.46
CA VAL A 377 11.00 -34.78 7.35
C VAL A 377 11.82 -33.97 6.34
N SER A 378 12.73 -34.63 5.62
CA SER A 378 13.64 -33.95 4.70
C SER A 378 12.98 -33.54 3.39
N ALA A 379 11.96 -34.26 2.92
CA ALA A 379 11.27 -34.01 1.66
C ALA A 379 9.88 -34.62 1.65
N PHE A 380 9.01 -34.12 0.80
CA PHE A 380 7.75 -34.71 0.41
C PHE A 380 7.77 -35.18 -1.06
N PRO A 381 6.85 -36.04 -1.51
CA PRO A 381 6.55 -36.22 -2.92
C PRO A 381 6.23 -34.88 -3.58
N TRP A 382 6.52 -34.71 -4.87
CA TRP A 382 6.44 -33.44 -5.59
C TRP A 382 5.06 -32.75 -5.50
N ASP A 383 4.00 -33.50 -5.58
CA ASP A 383 2.62 -33.01 -5.50
C ASP A 383 2.23 -32.61 -4.07
N VAL A 384 2.64 -33.39 -3.07
CA VAL A 384 2.47 -33.10 -1.64
C VAL A 384 3.27 -31.83 -1.26
N GLU A 385 4.49 -31.68 -1.81
CA GLU A 385 5.35 -30.50 -1.60
C GLU A 385 4.69 -29.21 -2.11
N ILE A 386 4.14 -29.25 -3.34
CA ILE A 386 3.46 -28.11 -3.94
C ILE A 386 2.21 -27.71 -3.13
N ARG A 387 1.42 -28.69 -2.69
CA ARG A 387 0.26 -28.40 -1.84
C ARG A 387 0.68 -27.87 -0.47
N ALA A 388 1.70 -28.44 0.16
CA ALA A 388 2.24 -27.97 1.43
C ALA A 388 2.72 -26.52 1.37
N LEU A 389 3.35 -26.12 0.26
CA LEU A 389 3.73 -24.72 0.02
C LEU A 389 2.50 -23.81 0.01
N ILE A 390 1.51 -24.10 -0.83
CA ILE A 390 0.36 -23.19 -1.04
C ILE A 390 -0.52 -23.13 0.23
N GLU A 391 -0.82 -24.27 0.83
CA GLU A 391 -1.56 -24.32 2.09
C GLU A 391 -0.81 -23.60 3.22
N GLY A 392 0.51 -23.82 3.33
CA GLY A 392 1.35 -23.16 4.31
C GLY A 392 1.36 -21.64 4.16
N GLN A 393 1.52 -21.13 2.94
CA GLN A 393 1.49 -19.69 2.67
C GLN A 393 0.15 -19.06 3.08
N PHE A 394 -0.99 -19.72 2.83
CA PHE A 394 -2.30 -19.17 3.16
C PHE A 394 -2.67 -19.36 4.64
N MET A 395 -2.24 -20.45 5.27
CA MET A 395 -2.40 -20.63 6.73
C MET A 395 -1.62 -19.57 7.50
N ALA A 396 -0.37 -19.29 7.15
CA ALA A 396 0.41 -18.20 7.73
C ALA A 396 -0.34 -16.86 7.64
N LYS A 397 -0.82 -16.52 6.43
CA LYS A 397 -1.57 -15.27 6.19
C LYS A 397 -2.79 -15.15 7.08
N LYS A 398 -3.58 -16.22 7.24
CA LYS A 398 -4.77 -16.23 8.08
C LYS A 398 -4.43 -16.07 9.56
N ILE A 399 -3.44 -16.82 10.06
CA ILE A 399 -3.02 -16.78 11.47
C ILE A 399 -2.54 -15.38 11.86
N HIS A 400 -1.67 -14.78 11.04
CA HIS A 400 -1.13 -13.45 11.32
C HIS A 400 -2.19 -12.35 11.14
N ALA A 401 -3.14 -12.49 10.21
CA ALA A 401 -4.28 -11.59 10.10
C ALA A 401 -5.17 -11.63 11.35
N GLU A 402 -5.48 -12.82 11.84
CA GLU A 402 -6.27 -13.02 13.07
C GLU A 402 -5.54 -12.46 14.31
N GLY A 403 -4.21 -12.54 14.32
CA GLY A 403 -3.37 -11.95 15.37
C GLY A 403 -3.51 -10.42 15.47
N LEU A 404 -3.72 -9.72 14.35
CA LEU A 404 -3.97 -8.27 14.30
C LEU A 404 -5.41 -7.86 14.67
N GLY A 405 -6.27 -8.81 15.00
CA GLY A 405 -7.67 -8.56 15.34
C GLY A 405 -8.66 -8.83 14.20
N TYR A 406 -8.18 -9.25 13.02
CA TYR A 406 -9.05 -9.63 11.92
C TYR A 406 -9.92 -10.82 12.30
N ARG A 407 -11.18 -10.80 11.84
CA ARG A 407 -12.13 -11.92 12.00
C ARG A 407 -12.90 -12.11 10.70
N VAL A 408 -12.99 -13.37 10.27
CA VAL A 408 -13.87 -13.75 9.17
C VAL A 408 -15.32 -13.59 9.61
N MET A 409 -16.11 -12.86 8.83
CA MET A 409 -17.53 -12.62 9.07
C MET A 409 -18.40 -13.32 8.00
N PRO A 410 -19.69 -13.51 8.22
CA PRO A 410 -20.56 -14.20 7.25
C PRO A 410 -20.62 -13.57 5.85
N LYS A 411 -20.33 -12.26 5.75
CA LYS A 411 -20.32 -11.53 4.48
C LYS A 411 -18.92 -11.31 3.91
N THR A 412 -17.87 -11.76 4.61
CA THR A 412 -16.50 -11.60 4.18
C THR A 412 -16.28 -12.13 2.78
N LYS A 413 -15.59 -11.37 1.98
CA LYS A 413 -15.04 -11.77 0.68
C LYS A 413 -13.54 -11.48 0.63
N ILE A 414 -12.80 -12.29 -0.12
CA ILE A 414 -11.40 -12.06 -0.42
C ILE A 414 -11.31 -11.49 -1.83
N LEU A 415 -10.61 -10.35 -1.99
CA LEU A 415 -10.22 -9.86 -3.30
C LEU A 415 -8.77 -10.27 -3.58
N ALA A 416 -8.56 -11.09 -4.60
CA ALA A 416 -7.23 -11.51 -5.03
C ALA A 416 -6.77 -10.68 -6.22
N THR A 417 -5.53 -10.19 -6.16
CA THR A 417 -4.84 -9.45 -7.22
C THR A 417 -3.43 -10.01 -7.43
N GLY A 418 -2.69 -9.46 -8.38
CA GLY A 418 -1.32 -9.91 -8.68
C GLY A 418 -1.26 -11.12 -9.60
N GLY A 419 -0.04 -11.55 -9.95
CA GLY A 419 0.18 -12.56 -10.99
C GLY A 419 -0.48 -13.90 -10.71
N ALA A 420 -0.42 -14.40 -9.48
CA ALA A 420 -1.01 -15.70 -9.13
C ALA A 420 -2.55 -15.67 -9.00
N SER A 421 -3.20 -14.49 -9.04
CA SER A 421 -4.67 -14.40 -9.08
C SER A 421 -5.31 -14.95 -10.37
N HIS A 422 -4.50 -15.24 -11.37
CA HIS A 422 -4.95 -15.93 -12.60
C HIS A 422 -4.99 -17.45 -12.48
N ASN A 423 -4.40 -18.03 -11.44
CA ASN A 423 -4.40 -19.49 -11.21
C ASN A 423 -5.55 -19.88 -10.28
N ARG A 424 -6.57 -20.51 -10.87
CA ARG A 424 -7.78 -20.92 -10.15
C ARG A 424 -7.53 -21.95 -9.05
N ASP A 425 -6.57 -22.86 -9.22
CA ASP A 425 -6.27 -23.89 -8.23
C ASP A 425 -5.62 -23.29 -6.99
N ILE A 426 -4.73 -22.29 -7.17
CA ILE A 426 -4.19 -21.49 -6.06
C ILE A 426 -5.31 -20.74 -5.33
N LEU A 427 -6.22 -20.11 -6.08
CA LEU A 427 -7.35 -19.38 -5.48
C LEU A 427 -8.34 -20.30 -4.77
N GLN A 428 -8.50 -21.56 -5.23
CA GLN A 428 -9.32 -22.55 -4.54
C GLN A 428 -8.74 -22.88 -3.17
N VAL A 429 -7.42 -23.09 -3.06
CA VAL A 429 -6.77 -23.33 -1.77
C VAL A 429 -6.91 -22.10 -0.85
N LEU A 430 -6.81 -20.89 -1.38
CA LEU A 430 -7.04 -19.65 -0.62
C LEU A 430 -8.48 -19.62 -0.06
N ALA A 431 -9.49 -19.92 -0.89
CA ALA A 431 -10.87 -19.96 -0.48
C ALA A 431 -11.11 -21.00 0.63
N ASP A 432 -10.53 -22.19 0.49
CA ASP A 432 -10.68 -23.30 1.42
C ASP A 432 -10.02 -23.01 2.78
N VAL A 433 -8.78 -22.48 2.79
CA VAL A 433 -8.06 -22.13 4.03
C VAL A 433 -8.77 -21.02 4.80
N PHE A 434 -9.26 -20.00 4.12
CA PHE A 434 -9.98 -18.90 4.78
C PHE A 434 -11.45 -19.23 5.08
N GLY A 435 -12.02 -20.23 4.40
CA GLY A 435 -13.44 -20.57 4.51
C GLY A 435 -14.36 -19.50 3.91
N THR A 436 -13.90 -18.80 2.86
CA THR A 436 -14.52 -17.56 2.37
C THR A 436 -14.38 -17.45 0.85
N PRO A 437 -15.38 -16.92 0.11
CA PRO A 437 -15.30 -16.81 -1.33
C PRO A 437 -14.21 -15.81 -1.77
N VAL A 438 -13.50 -16.18 -2.83
CA VAL A 438 -12.45 -15.39 -3.46
C VAL A 438 -12.95 -14.80 -4.76
N TYR A 439 -12.78 -13.49 -4.88
CA TYR A 439 -13.10 -12.71 -6.07
C TYR A 439 -11.82 -12.14 -6.68
N VAL A 440 -11.87 -11.90 -7.98
CA VAL A 440 -10.81 -11.22 -8.72
C VAL A 440 -11.34 -9.95 -9.37
N THR A 441 -10.49 -8.95 -9.47
CA THR A 441 -10.80 -7.70 -10.14
C THR A 441 -9.70 -7.39 -11.15
N ASP A 442 -10.08 -6.82 -12.28
CA ASP A 442 -9.16 -6.42 -13.35
C ASP A 442 -8.50 -5.03 -13.08
N THR A 443 -8.65 -4.48 -11.87
CA THR A 443 -8.15 -3.16 -11.50
C THR A 443 -6.62 -3.17 -11.37
N ALA A 444 -5.94 -2.92 -12.47
CA ALA A 444 -4.47 -2.82 -12.53
C ALA A 444 -3.91 -1.59 -11.78
N ASN A 445 -4.73 -0.57 -11.51
CA ASN A 445 -4.32 0.72 -10.93
C ASN A 445 -5.14 1.06 -9.67
N SER A 446 -5.22 0.11 -8.71
CA SER A 446 -6.08 0.26 -7.52
C SER A 446 -5.82 1.55 -6.73
N ALA A 447 -4.57 1.99 -6.59
CA ALA A 447 -4.23 3.23 -5.88
C ALA A 447 -4.75 4.48 -6.61
N CYS A 448 -4.61 4.57 -7.94
CA CYS A 448 -5.16 5.65 -8.74
C CYS A 448 -6.70 5.67 -8.71
N VAL A 449 -7.32 4.50 -8.96
CA VAL A 449 -8.78 4.37 -8.97
C VAL A 449 -9.35 4.67 -7.58
N GLY A 450 -8.71 4.17 -6.53
CA GLY A 450 -9.09 4.47 -5.15
C GLY A 450 -8.97 5.94 -4.81
N SER A 451 -7.96 6.62 -5.33
CA SER A 451 -7.80 8.08 -5.20
C SER A 451 -8.94 8.83 -5.90
N ALA A 452 -9.34 8.43 -7.11
CA ALA A 452 -10.49 9.02 -7.79
C ALA A 452 -11.80 8.78 -7.03
N TYR A 453 -12.01 7.57 -6.50
CA TYR A 453 -13.19 7.26 -5.66
C TYR A 453 -13.21 8.08 -4.37
N ARG A 454 -12.04 8.30 -3.74
CA ARG A 454 -11.92 9.17 -2.57
C ARG A 454 -12.19 10.64 -2.92
N ALA A 455 -11.83 11.08 -4.13
CA ALA A 455 -12.20 12.41 -4.61
C ALA A 455 -13.73 12.58 -4.71
N PHE A 456 -14.46 11.57 -5.23
CA PHE A 456 -15.92 11.55 -5.21
C PHE A 456 -16.47 11.55 -3.79
N HIS A 457 -15.90 10.75 -2.89
CA HIS A 457 -16.32 10.70 -1.49
C HIS A 457 -16.11 12.05 -0.79
N GLY A 458 -14.99 12.73 -1.05
CA GLY A 458 -14.72 14.07 -0.54
C GLY A 458 -15.73 15.12 -1.02
N LEU A 459 -16.26 15.00 -2.24
CA LEU A 459 -17.36 15.87 -2.73
C LEU A 459 -18.67 15.65 -1.96
N ALA A 460 -18.89 14.44 -1.45
CA ALA A 460 -20.03 14.11 -0.60
C ALA A 460 -19.78 14.41 0.90
N ALA A 461 -18.60 14.93 1.26
CA ALA A 461 -18.24 15.22 2.65
C ALA A 461 -19.25 16.21 3.28
N GLY A 462 -19.69 15.89 4.50
CA GLY A 462 -20.74 16.64 5.21
C GLY A 462 -22.17 16.17 4.93
N THR A 463 -22.37 15.12 4.12
CA THR A 463 -23.69 14.54 3.84
C THR A 463 -23.93 13.20 4.53
N ASP A 464 -23.02 12.72 5.36
CA ASP A 464 -23.03 11.40 6.03
C ASP A 464 -23.21 10.21 5.07
N VAL A 465 -22.86 10.38 3.80
CA VAL A 465 -22.91 9.32 2.80
C VAL A 465 -21.69 8.42 2.97
N PRO A 466 -21.85 7.12 3.27
CA PRO A 466 -20.74 6.20 3.43
C PRO A 466 -20.03 5.96 2.07
N PHE A 467 -18.75 5.64 2.14
CA PHE A 467 -17.95 5.39 0.93
C PHE A 467 -18.56 4.30 0.02
N SER A 468 -19.09 3.22 0.61
CA SER A 468 -19.75 2.14 -0.11
C SER A 468 -20.89 2.62 -1.03
N GLU A 469 -21.67 3.61 -0.59
CA GLU A 469 -22.72 4.21 -1.41
C GLU A 469 -22.16 5.04 -2.57
N VAL A 470 -21.05 5.74 -2.35
CA VAL A 470 -20.38 6.53 -3.39
C VAL A 470 -19.86 5.61 -4.50
N VAL A 471 -19.33 4.45 -4.17
CA VAL A 471 -18.69 3.52 -5.14
C VAL A 471 -19.61 2.39 -5.61
N LYS A 472 -20.89 2.41 -5.31
CA LYS A 472 -21.82 1.32 -5.63
C LYS A 472 -22.02 1.04 -7.13
N LEU A 473 -21.76 2.03 -7.99
CA LEU A 473 -21.86 1.88 -9.44
C LEU A 473 -20.60 1.27 -10.07
N ALA A 474 -19.51 1.17 -9.33
CA ALA A 474 -18.27 0.61 -9.86
C ALA A 474 -18.44 -0.88 -10.24
N PRO A 475 -17.73 -1.36 -11.27
CA PRO A 475 -17.82 -2.74 -11.74
C PRO A 475 -17.60 -3.75 -10.61
N ASN A 476 -18.48 -4.74 -10.51
CA ASN A 476 -18.39 -5.77 -9.46
C ASN A 476 -17.22 -6.72 -9.73
N PRO A 477 -16.48 -7.15 -8.69
CA PRO A 477 -15.48 -8.17 -8.83
C PRO A 477 -16.12 -9.51 -9.22
N ARG A 478 -15.37 -10.35 -9.96
CA ARG A 478 -15.84 -11.64 -10.44
C ARG A 478 -15.49 -12.76 -9.45
N LEU A 479 -16.45 -13.60 -9.10
CA LEU A 479 -16.20 -14.79 -8.28
C LEU A 479 -15.22 -15.73 -9.01
N ALA A 480 -14.11 -16.07 -8.34
CA ALA A 480 -13.08 -16.97 -8.86
C ALA A 480 -13.09 -18.34 -8.19
N ALA A 481 -13.30 -18.39 -6.88
CA ALA A 481 -13.38 -19.63 -6.12
C ALA A 481 -14.35 -19.46 -4.93
N ALA A 482 -15.03 -20.55 -4.58
CA ALA A 482 -15.83 -20.64 -3.36
C ALA A 482 -15.27 -21.77 -2.48
N PRO A 483 -15.40 -21.68 -1.14
CA PRO A 483 -14.89 -22.72 -0.25
C PRO A 483 -15.52 -24.09 -0.57
N THR A 484 -14.69 -25.12 -0.60
CA THR A 484 -15.13 -26.50 -0.72
C THR A 484 -15.96 -26.91 0.51
N PRO A 485 -17.08 -27.61 0.37
CA PRO A 485 -17.84 -28.13 1.51
C PRO A 485 -16.92 -28.94 2.45
N GLY A 486 -16.93 -28.63 3.74
CA GLY A 486 -16.07 -29.28 4.73
C GLY A 486 -14.68 -28.65 4.92
N ALA A 487 -14.29 -27.66 4.13
CA ALA A 487 -12.97 -27.02 4.22
C ALA A 487 -12.68 -26.46 5.63
N SER A 488 -13.64 -25.79 6.23
CA SER A 488 -13.46 -25.19 7.56
C SER A 488 -13.08 -26.22 8.62
N GLN A 489 -13.70 -27.41 8.61
CA GLN A 489 -13.39 -28.48 9.55
C GLN A 489 -11.96 -29.02 9.37
N VAL A 490 -11.50 -29.13 8.11
CA VAL A 490 -10.14 -29.58 7.80
C VAL A 490 -9.11 -28.56 8.26
N TYR A 491 -9.29 -27.30 7.90
CA TYR A 491 -8.27 -26.28 8.15
C TYR A 491 -8.27 -25.74 9.58
N GLU A 492 -9.34 -25.81 10.34
CA GLU A 492 -9.35 -25.38 11.74
C GLU A 492 -8.29 -26.11 12.59
N ALA A 493 -8.23 -27.44 12.48
CA ALA A 493 -7.21 -28.24 13.18
C ALA A 493 -5.80 -27.99 12.62
N LEU A 494 -5.66 -27.81 11.31
CA LEU A 494 -4.38 -27.56 10.66
C LEU A 494 -3.80 -26.17 11.01
N LEU A 495 -4.64 -25.14 11.11
CA LEU A 495 -4.22 -23.80 11.54
C LEU A 495 -3.63 -23.82 12.95
N GLN A 496 -4.24 -24.52 13.88
CA GLN A 496 -3.71 -24.68 15.25
C GLN A 496 -2.35 -25.38 15.23
N ARG A 497 -2.22 -26.44 14.44
CA ARG A 497 -0.95 -27.17 14.29
C ARG A 497 0.11 -26.32 13.61
N TYR A 498 -0.25 -25.58 12.57
CA TYR A 498 0.66 -24.68 11.86
C TYR A 498 1.22 -23.63 12.82
N ALA A 499 0.36 -22.94 13.57
CA ALA A 499 0.77 -21.95 14.54
C ALA A 499 1.74 -22.52 15.61
N MET A 500 1.45 -23.72 16.12
CA MET A 500 2.32 -24.41 17.08
C MET A 500 3.70 -24.74 16.47
N LEU A 501 3.74 -25.23 15.24
CA LEU A 501 4.99 -25.59 14.56
C LEU A 501 5.78 -24.35 14.16
N GLU A 502 5.13 -23.27 13.75
CA GLU A 502 5.75 -21.98 13.49
C GLU A 502 6.47 -21.44 14.72
N GLN A 503 5.83 -21.48 15.89
CA GLN A 503 6.45 -21.09 17.17
C GLN A 503 7.63 -22.01 17.55
N ARG A 504 7.54 -23.31 17.23
CA ARG A 504 8.66 -24.24 17.42
C ARG A 504 9.87 -23.85 16.57
N ILE A 505 9.66 -23.54 15.28
CA ILE A 505 10.73 -23.09 14.37
C ILE A 505 11.34 -21.78 14.87
N LEU A 506 10.51 -20.80 15.24
CA LEU A 506 10.96 -19.50 15.78
C LEU A 506 11.85 -19.66 17.01
N THR A 507 11.46 -20.55 17.95
CA THR A 507 12.24 -20.82 19.17
C THR A 507 13.59 -21.46 18.83
N GLN A 508 13.64 -22.33 17.83
CA GLN A 508 14.88 -22.96 17.37
C GLN A 508 15.81 -21.98 16.66
N THR A 509 15.26 -21.01 15.93
CA THR A 509 16.03 -20.02 15.16
C THR A 509 16.59 -18.91 16.03
N ARG A 510 15.88 -18.48 17.07
CA ARG A 510 16.27 -17.35 17.94
C ARG A 510 17.20 -17.72 19.10
N GLY A 511 17.39 -19.03 19.38
CA GLY A 511 18.08 -19.48 20.59
C GLY A 511 17.26 -19.27 21.86
N PRO A 512 17.72 -19.74 23.03
CA PRO A 512 17.06 -19.43 24.30
C PRO A 512 17.09 -17.92 24.54
N PRO A 513 16.02 -17.32 25.08
CA PRO A 513 16.01 -15.89 25.40
C PRO A 513 17.17 -15.58 26.37
N GLU A 514 17.98 -14.57 26.03
CA GLU A 514 19.02 -14.01 26.89
C GLU A 514 18.42 -13.36 28.15
#